data_454c671c92ba0cd3335abe9dbf6f77a8
#
_entry.id   454c671c92ba0cd3335abe9dbf6f77a8
#
_cell.length_a   1.000
_cell.length_b   1.000
_cell.length_c   1.000
_cell.angle_alpha   90.00
_cell.angle_beta   90.00
_cell.angle_gamma   90.00
#
_symmetry.space_group_name_H-M   'P 1'
#
loop_
_entity.id
_entity.type
_entity.pdbx_description
1 polymer ?
#
loop_
_entity_poly.entity_id
_entity_poly.type
_entity_poly.pdbx_seq_one_letter_code
_entity_poly.pdbx_strand_id
1 'polypeptide(L)'
;FFSLLVSVGSILMSVSLSSCSSSVKSPLLLSADSLMEIYPDSALSILESISSPQKLPRADRALYALLLTQARHKNYIALGDDSLIKTAVEYYGDKKKSVRAAKAHYYWGATYGEKGYTSFAVDEYLTAIRLMPVRDEFLAMIYDNLADCYEKDELDNVAMEAYRAAYQILKGKSGQIYPMRGIARMFLLQNRKDSALFYYQQALDCALADKDSSLIGALYHD
;
A
#
# COMPACT_ATOMS: atom_id res chain seq x y z
N PHE A 1 60.69 29.20 45.97
CA PHE A 1 60.40 28.72 44.60
C PHE A 1 58.97 28.32 44.50
N PHE A 2 58.15 29.19 43.90
CA PHE A 2 56.73 28.99 43.67
C PHE A 2 56.52 28.09 42.45
N SER A 3 55.81 27.00 42.61
CA SER A 3 55.32 26.14 41.52
C SER A 3 53.85 26.43 41.29
N LEU A 4 53.47 27.02 40.13
CA LEU A 4 52.12 27.29 39.69
C LEU A 4 51.57 26.01 39.08
N LEU A 5 50.55 25.39 39.72
CA LEU A 5 49.73 24.34 39.12
C LEU A 5 48.57 24.98 38.34
N VAL A 6 48.66 24.89 37.02
CA VAL A 6 47.56 25.23 36.12
C VAL A 6 46.66 24.02 35.95
N SER A 7 45.46 24.04 36.56
CA SER A 7 44.43 23.04 36.35
C SER A 7 43.65 23.36 35.05
N VAL A 8 43.86 22.54 34.04
CA VAL A 8 43.08 22.55 32.80
C VAL A 8 41.76 21.81 33.09
N GLY A 9 40.68 22.56 33.30
CA GLY A 9 39.34 22.03 33.42
C GLY A 9 38.81 21.63 32.04
N SER A 10 38.78 20.33 31.76
CA SER A 10 38.12 19.77 30.60
C SER A 10 36.61 19.84 30.78
N ILE A 11 35.93 20.77 30.13
CA ILE A 11 34.49 20.85 30.03
C ILE A 11 34.06 19.76 29.01
N LEU A 12 33.66 18.59 29.51
CA LEU A 12 32.94 17.61 28.70
C LEU A 12 31.52 18.11 28.41
N MET A 13 31.36 18.70 27.24
CA MET A 13 30.05 19.02 26.70
C MET A 13 29.37 17.73 26.26
N SER A 14 28.57 17.14 27.16
CA SER A 14 27.69 16.02 26.83
C SER A 14 26.59 16.50 25.89
N VAL A 15 26.80 16.31 24.59
CA VAL A 15 25.75 16.45 23.58
C VAL A 15 24.81 15.26 23.79
N SER A 16 23.75 15.47 24.55
CA SER A 16 22.62 14.54 24.61
C SER A 16 21.93 14.58 23.25
N LEU A 17 22.25 13.63 22.36
CA LEU A 17 21.46 13.27 21.21
C LEU A 17 20.11 12.74 21.73
N SER A 18 19.18 13.64 22.00
CA SER A 18 17.76 13.27 22.14
C SER A 18 17.32 12.66 20.82
N SER A 19 17.42 11.35 20.72
CA SER A 19 16.72 10.58 19.70
C SER A 19 15.23 10.82 19.92
N CYS A 20 14.70 11.84 19.27
CA CYS A 20 13.28 12.11 19.21
C CYS A 20 12.65 10.98 18.37
N SER A 21 12.33 9.85 19.00
CA SER A 21 11.44 8.87 18.39
C SER A 21 10.08 9.54 18.29
N SER A 22 9.77 10.10 17.12
CA SER A 22 8.49 10.73 16.83
C SER A 22 7.42 9.62 16.67
N SER A 23 6.97 9.07 17.80
CA SER A 23 5.83 8.17 17.84
C SER A 23 4.55 8.95 17.57
N VAL A 24 3.62 8.35 16.83
CA VAL A 24 2.27 8.86 16.64
C VAL A 24 1.57 8.94 17.99
N LYS A 25 0.95 10.09 18.29
CA LYS A 25 0.32 10.36 19.59
C LYS A 25 -1.19 10.61 19.52
N SER A 26 -1.73 10.91 18.35
CA SER A 26 -3.15 11.21 18.18
C SER A 26 -4.02 9.98 18.38
N PRO A 27 -4.90 9.92 19.41
CA PRO A 27 -5.80 8.79 19.62
C PRO A 27 -6.77 8.56 18.44
N LEU A 28 -7.21 9.64 17.77
CA LEU A 28 -8.11 9.55 16.62
C LEU A 28 -7.42 8.83 15.44
N LEU A 29 -6.14 9.11 15.19
CA LEU A 29 -5.40 8.43 14.13
C LEU A 29 -5.20 6.95 14.45
N LEU A 30 -4.91 6.59 15.69
CA LEU A 30 -4.76 5.20 16.10
C LEU A 30 -6.10 4.45 16.02
N SER A 31 -7.21 5.11 16.37
CA SER A 31 -8.56 4.55 16.20
C SER A 31 -8.89 4.32 14.73
N ALA A 32 -8.64 5.30 13.85
CA ALA A 32 -8.86 5.15 12.42
C ALA A 32 -7.99 4.05 11.81
N ASP A 33 -6.72 3.94 12.21
CA ASP A 33 -5.79 2.88 11.76
C ASP A 33 -6.31 1.48 12.13
N SER A 34 -6.85 1.32 13.35
CA SER A 34 -7.40 0.04 13.83
C SER A 34 -8.69 -0.40 13.11
N LEU A 35 -9.49 0.55 12.63
CA LEU A 35 -10.75 0.27 11.92
C LEU A 35 -10.56 0.11 10.41
N MET A 36 -9.43 0.55 9.87
CA MET A 36 -9.19 0.73 8.44
C MET A 36 -9.48 -0.50 7.57
N GLU A 37 -9.19 -1.70 8.06
CA GLU A 37 -9.34 -2.92 7.27
C GLU A 37 -10.78 -3.50 7.33
N ILE A 38 -11.50 -3.28 8.43
CA ILE A 38 -12.82 -3.88 8.66
C ILE A 38 -13.95 -2.87 8.43
N TYR A 39 -13.74 -1.61 8.83
CA TYR A 39 -14.74 -0.54 8.77
C TYR A 39 -14.12 0.74 8.15
N PRO A 40 -13.76 0.72 6.85
CA PRO A 40 -13.08 1.84 6.20
C PRO A 40 -13.93 3.12 6.14
N ASP A 41 -15.25 3.02 6.09
CA ASP A 41 -16.20 4.13 6.18
C ASP A 41 -16.14 4.84 7.54
N SER A 42 -16.10 4.06 8.64
CA SER A 42 -15.94 4.59 9.98
C SER A 42 -14.55 5.22 10.18
N ALA A 43 -13.51 4.60 9.65
CA ALA A 43 -12.17 5.18 9.65
C ALA A 43 -12.12 6.52 8.90
N LEU A 44 -12.79 6.61 7.74
CA LEU A 44 -12.90 7.86 6.96
C LEU A 44 -13.60 8.95 7.78
N SER A 45 -14.74 8.63 8.39
CA SER A 45 -15.50 9.59 9.22
C SER A 45 -14.67 10.16 10.38
N ILE A 46 -13.86 9.31 11.05
CA ILE A 46 -12.93 9.74 12.10
C ILE A 46 -11.88 10.69 11.53
N LEU A 47 -11.28 10.35 10.39
CA LEU A 47 -10.23 11.18 9.77
C LEU A 47 -10.76 12.53 9.32
N GLU A 48 -11.96 12.58 8.75
CA GLU A 48 -12.62 13.82 8.32
C GLU A 48 -13.06 14.71 9.48
N SER A 49 -13.26 14.17 10.69
CA SER A 49 -13.54 14.94 11.89
C SER A 49 -12.35 15.78 12.38
N ILE A 50 -11.15 15.54 11.88
CA ILE A 50 -9.94 16.28 12.26
C ILE A 50 -9.93 17.65 11.59
N SER A 51 -10.35 18.68 12.29
CA SER A 51 -10.58 20.04 11.75
C SER A 51 -9.33 20.79 11.28
N SER A 52 -8.13 20.42 11.74
CA SER A 52 -6.88 21.15 11.45
C SER A 52 -5.70 20.20 11.27
N PRO A 53 -5.70 19.32 10.24
CA PRO A 53 -4.66 18.31 10.07
C PRO A 53 -3.27 18.91 9.84
N GLN A 54 -3.18 20.12 9.28
CA GLN A 54 -1.92 20.83 9.08
C GLN A 54 -1.21 21.23 10.39
N LYS A 55 -1.94 21.30 11.51
CA LYS A 55 -1.39 21.59 12.85
C LYS A 55 -0.88 20.34 13.58
N LEU A 56 -1.12 19.14 13.04
CA LEU A 56 -0.64 17.90 13.62
C LEU A 56 0.90 17.86 13.64
N PRO A 57 1.51 17.25 14.66
CA PRO A 57 2.94 16.91 14.65
C PRO A 57 3.34 16.17 13.37
N ARG A 58 4.60 16.28 12.96
CA ARG A 58 5.07 15.74 11.68
C ARG A 58 4.72 14.25 11.48
N ALA A 59 4.90 13.42 12.52
CA ALA A 59 4.58 11.99 12.46
C ALA A 59 3.06 11.74 12.32
N ASP A 60 2.24 12.46 13.09
CA ASP A 60 0.79 12.35 13.06
C ASP A 60 0.22 12.85 11.74
N ARG A 61 0.79 13.94 11.18
CA ARG A 61 0.40 14.47 9.88
C ARG A 61 0.71 13.49 8.75
N ALA A 62 1.85 12.81 8.80
CA ALA A 62 2.19 11.77 7.82
C ALA A 62 1.26 10.56 7.92
N LEU A 63 0.93 10.13 9.15
CA LEU A 63 -0.04 9.05 9.33
C LEU A 63 -1.44 9.47 8.88
N TYR A 64 -1.88 10.68 9.20
CA TYR A 64 -3.14 11.22 8.72
C TYR A 64 -3.23 11.18 7.19
N ALA A 65 -2.18 11.65 6.49
CA ALA A 65 -2.13 11.65 5.05
C ALA A 65 -2.23 10.24 4.46
N LEU A 66 -1.49 9.28 5.03
CA LEU A 66 -1.55 7.88 4.63
C LEU A 66 -2.95 7.30 4.84
N LEU A 67 -3.50 7.44 6.05
CA LEU A 67 -4.79 6.84 6.41
C LEU A 67 -5.95 7.46 5.64
N LEU A 68 -5.95 8.77 5.42
CA LEU A 68 -7.02 9.43 4.66
C LEU A 68 -6.99 8.98 3.18
N THR A 69 -5.81 8.85 2.57
CA THR A 69 -5.70 8.31 1.21
C THR A 69 -6.17 6.86 1.17
N GLN A 70 -5.75 6.03 2.13
CA GLN A 70 -6.20 4.64 2.24
C GLN A 70 -7.71 4.54 2.42
N ALA A 71 -8.31 5.33 3.32
CA ALA A 71 -9.74 5.33 3.58
C ALA A 71 -10.54 5.74 2.34
N ARG A 72 -10.12 6.78 1.63
CA ARG A 72 -10.75 7.20 0.37
C ARG A 72 -10.71 6.09 -0.67
N HIS A 73 -9.53 5.51 -0.90
CA HIS A 73 -9.38 4.41 -1.85
C HIS A 73 -10.29 3.23 -1.51
N LYS A 74 -10.34 2.80 -0.23
CA LYS A 74 -11.20 1.68 0.21
C LYS A 74 -12.70 1.98 0.12
N ASN A 75 -13.08 3.25 0.16
CA ASN A 75 -14.47 3.71 0.00
C ASN A 75 -14.79 4.14 -1.44
N TYR A 76 -13.94 3.80 -2.42
CA TYR A 76 -14.12 4.12 -3.85
C TYR A 76 -14.28 5.62 -4.12
N ILE A 77 -13.67 6.46 -3.28
CA ILE A 77 -13.62 7.92 -3.45
C ILE A 77 -12.34 8.27 -4.20
N ALA A 78 -12.47 9.04 -5.27
CA ALA A 78 -11.33 9.47 -6.07
C ALA A 78 -10.23 10.12 -5.23
N LEU A 79 -8.99 9.72 -5.44
CA LEU A 79 -7.84 10.17 -4.65
C LEU A 79 -7.43 11.62 -4.97
N GLY A 80 -7.84 12.13 -6.14
CA GLY A 80 -7.57 13.50 -6.54
C GLY A 80 -6.11 13.75 -6.93
N ASP A 81 -5.49 14.78 -6.36
CA ASP A 81 -4.06 15.03 -6.55
C ASP A 81 -3.20 14.24 -5.57
N ASP A 82 -1.89 14.22 -5.80
CA ASP A 82 -0.94 13.45 -5.00
C ASP A 82 -0.37 14.21 -3.78
N SER A 83 -0.79 15.47 -3.56
CA SER A 83 -0.24 16.34 -2.52
C SER A 83 -0.39 15.75 -1.11
N LEU A 84 -1.52 15.09 -0.87
CA LEU A 84 -1.81 14.47 0.42
C LEU A 84 -0.87 13.29 0.69
N ILE A 85 -0.87 12.29 -0.20
CA ILE A 85 -0.07 11.06 -0.02
C ILE A 85 1.43 11.33 -0.05
N LYS A 86 1.88 12.33 -0.81
CA LYS A 86 3.27 12.77 -0.85
C LYS A 86 3.81 13.17 0.52
N THR A 87 2.97 13.77 1.39
CA THR A 87 3.32 14.04 2.79
C THR A 87 3.72 12.78 3.56
N ALA A 88 3.04 11.65 3.31
CA ALA A 88 3.37 10.37 3.92
C ALA A 88 4.65 9.77 3.33
N VAL A 89 4.80 9.80 2.01
CA VAL A 89 6.00 9.29 1.31
C VAL A 89 7.26 10.05 1.76
N GLU A 90 7.22 11.39 1.81
CA GLU A 90 8.33 12.22 2.29
C GLU A 90 8.74 11.93 3.74
N TYR A 91 7.78 11.52 4.57
CA TYR A 91 8.05 11.19 5.97
C TYR A 91 8.60 9.78 6.16
N TYR A 92 7.94 8.77 5.56
CA TYR A 92 8.33 7.37 5.74
C TYR A 92 9.54 7.00 4.89
N GLY A 93 9.73 7.65 3.75
CA GLY A 93 10.87 7.45 2.83
C GLY A 93 10.90 6.07 2.20
N ASP A 94 11.94 5.82 1.41
CA ASP A 94 12.12 4.62 0.59
C ASP A 94 13.33 3.75 0.98
N LYS A 95 14.05 4.13 2.05
CA LYS A 95 15.34 3.50 2.43
C LYS A 95 15.21 2.34 3.40
N LYS A 96 14.16 2.35 4.23
CA LYS A 96 13.97 1.34 5.29
C LYS A 96 12.67 0.57 5.07
N LYS A 97 12.78 -0.76 5.08
CA LYS A 97 11.60 -1.63 5.01
C LYS A 97 10.64 -1.35 6.16
N SER A 98 9.42 -0.98 5.85
CA SER A 98 8.32 -0.84 6.80
C SER A 98 6.98 -0.92 6.08
N VAL A 99 5.96 -1.46 6.75
CA VAL A 99 4.60 -1.54 6.19
C VAL A 99 4.04 -0.15 5.87
N ARG A 100 4.30 0.86 6.70
CA ARG A 100 3.81 2.23 6.44
C ARG A 100 4.48 2.88 5.24
N ALA A 101 5.79 2.66 5.05
CA ALA A 101 6.49 3.13 3.86
C ALA A 101 5.95 2.43 2.60
N ALA A 102 5.78 1.10 2.64
CA ALA A 102 5.20 0.34 1.55
C ALA A 102 3.77 0.81 1.22
N LYS A 103 2.91 0.99 2.23
CA LYS A 103 1.55 1.53 2.04
C LYS A 103 1.56 2.94 1.43
N ALA A 104 2.47 3.82 1.85
CA ALA A 104 2.57 5.17 1.30
C ALA A 104 2.89 5.15 -0.20
N HIS A 105 3.89 4.37 -0.62
CA HIS A 105 4.23 4.19 -2.02
C HIS A 105 3.11 3.49 -2.81
N TYR A 106 2.47 2.45 -2.24
CA TYR A 106 1.33 1.79 -2.88
C TYR A 106 0.19 2.78 -3.18
N TYR A 107 -0.24 3.58 -2.20
CA TYR A 107 -1.33 4.54 -2.42
C TYR A 107 -0.92 5.72 -3.31
N TRP A 108 0.37 6.04 -3.38
CA TRP A 108 0.87 7.00 -4.37
C TRP A 108 0.78 6.41 -5.79
N GLY A 109 1.18 5.14 -5.96
CA GLY A 109 0.98 4.41 -7.21
C GLY A 109 -0.49 4.33 -7.62
N ALA A 110 -1.40 4.03 -6.67
CA ALA A 110 -2.84 4.03 -6.91
C ALA A 110 -3.35 5.40 -7.40
N THR A 111 -2.87 6.50 -6.79
CA THR A 111 -3.20 7.87 -7.23
C THR A 111 -2.75 8.14 -8.67
N TYR A 112 -1.59 7.65 -9.07
CA TYR A 112 -1.13 7.73 -10.46
C TYR A 112 -1.93 6.84 -11.39
N GLY A 113 -2.26 5.61 -10.95
CA GLY A 113 -3.07 4.65 -11.71
C GLY A 113 -4.47 5.17 -12.06
N GLU A 114 -5.14 5.85 -11.09
CA GLU A 114 -6.44 6.51 -11.33
C GLU A 114 -6.37 7.61 -12.41
N LYS A 115 -5.22 8.27 -12.54
CA LYS A 115 -4.98 9.32 -13.54
C LYS A 115 -4.50 8.78 -14.88
N GLY A 116 -4.28 7.47 -15.01
CA GLY A 116 -3.74 6.85 -16.21
C GLY A 116 -2.22 7.06 -16.39
N TYR A 117 -1.51 7.48 -15.35
CA TYR A 117 -0.05 7.62 -15.37
C TYR A 117 0.64 6.29 -15.04
N THR A 118 0.47 5.30 -15.91
CA THR A 118 0.85 3.90 -15.68
C THR A 118 2.31 3.74 -15.29
N SER A 119 3.24 4.40 -15.99
CA SER A 119 4.68 4.30 -15.70
C SER A 119 5.02 4.76 -14.28
N PHE A 120 4.43 5.87 -13.82
CA PHE A 120 4.63 6.35 -12.44
C PHE A 120 4.00 5.40 -11.42
N ALA A 121 2.83 4.84 -11.72
CA ALA A 121 2.19 3.84 -10.86
C ALA A 121 3.08 2.59 -10.70
N VAL A 122 3.67 2.09 -11.79
CA VAL A 122 4.60 0.95 -11.80
C VAL A 122 5.81 1.23 -10.89
N ASP A 123 6.47 2.38 -11.02
CA ASP A 123 7.64 2.75 -10.21
C ASP A 123 7.32 2.75 -8.71
N GLU A 124 6.15 3.29 -8.35
CA GLU A 124 5.70 3.36 -6.97
C GLU A 124 5.32 1.98 -6.42
N TYR A 125 4.65 1.12 -7.21
CA TYR A 125 4.35 -0.26 -6.80
C TYR A 125 5.61 -1.11 -6.64
N LEU A 126 6.60 -0.98 -7.53
CA LEU A 126 7.90 -1.65 -7.38
C LEU A 126 8.63 -1.19 -6.11
N THR A 127 8.56 0.10 -5.81
CA THR A 127 9.12 0.64 -4.56
C THR A 127 8.38 0.08 -3.34
N ALA A 128 7.05 0.02 -3.37
CA ALA A 128 6.24 -0.57 -2.32
C ALA A 128 6.61 -2.05 -2.07
N ILE A 129 6.76 -2.86 -3.14
CA ILE A 129 7.19 -4.27 -3.05
C ILE A 129 8.55 -4.38 -2.35
N ARG A 130 9.52 -3.56 -2.76
CA ARG A 130 10.87 -3.53 -2.16
C ARG A 130 10.85 -3.18 -0.67
N LEU A 131 9.91 -2.34 -0.24
CA LEU A 131 9.77 -1.86 1.13
C LEU A 131 8.98 -2.80 2.04
N MET A 132 8.23 -3.76 1.48
CA MET A 132 7.49 -4.74 2.29
C MET A 132 8.45 -5.57 3.15
N PRO A 133 8.25 -5.61 4.47
CA PRO A 133 9.06 -6.43 5.37
C PRO A 133 8.60 -7.89 5.44
N VAL A 134 7.35 -8.16 5.06
CA VAL A 134 6.68 -9.47 5.18
C VAL A 134 5.98 -9.84 3.88
N ARG A 135 5.76 -11.14 3.69
CA ARG A 135 5.06 -11.69 2.52
C ARG A 135 3.61 -12.01 2.92
N ASP A 136 2.76 -11.02 2.86
CA ASP A 136 1.36 -11.08 3.29
C ASP A 136 0.37 -10.73 2.15
N GLU A 137 -0.91 -10.64 2.50
CA GLU A 137 -1.98 -10.31 1.55
C GLU A 137 -1.84 -8.91 0.95
N PHE A 138 -1.27 -7.97 1.70
CA PHE A 138 -1.02 -6.62 1.18
C PHE A 138 0.04 -6.64 0.07
N LEU A 139 1.12 -7.43 0.23
CA LEU A 139 2.11 -7.61 -0.84
C LEU A 139 1.48 -8.25 -2.08
N ALA A 140 0.56 -9.21 -1.92
CA ALA A 140 -0.14 -9.79 -3.06
C ALA A 140 -1.00 -8.77 -3.79
N MET A 141 -1.70 -7.89 -3.05
CA MET A 141 -2.48 -6.80 -3.64
C MET A 141 -1.60 -5.82 -4.43
N ILE A 142 -0.38 -5.52 -3.95
CA ILE A 142 0.56 -4.69 -4.72
C ILE A 142 0.95 -5.37 -6.05
N TYR A 143 1.24 -6.68 -6.02
CA TYR A 143 1.56 -7.43 -7.25
C TYR A 143 0.39 -7.48 -8.22
N ASP A 144 -0.84 -7.63 -7.74
CA ASP A 144 -2.05 -7.66 -8.56
C ASP A 144 -2.27 -6.31 -9.28
N ASN A 145 -2.18 -5.19 -8.55
CA ASN A 145 -2.29 -3.86 -9.15
C ASN A 145 -1.13 -3.52 -10.10
N LEU A 146 0.08 -4.00 -9.80
CA LEU A 146 1.22 -3.88 -10.71
C LEU A 146 0.98 -4.65 -12.01
N ALA A 147 0.40 -5.85 -11.92
CA ALA A 147 0.03 -6.66 -13.07
C ALA A 147 -1.02 -5.97 -13.94
N ASP A 148 -2.05 -5.34 -13.33
CA ASP A 148 -3.04 -4.54 -14.06
C ASP A 148 -2.41 -3.35 -14.81
N CYS A 149 -1.35 -2.75 -14.26
CA CYS A 149 -0.59 -1.72 -14.97
C CYS A 149 0.14 -2.28 -16.18
N TYR A 150 0.82 -3.41 -16.02
CA TYR A 150 1.52 -4.07 -17.14
C TYR A 150 0.55 -4.57 -18.22
N GLU A 151 -0.62 -5.07 -17.85
CA GLU A 151 -1.67 -5.46 -18.80
C GLU A 151 -2.16 -4.25 -19.62
N LYS A 152 -2.38 -3.09 -18.98
CA LYS A 152 -2.74 -1.85 -19.68
C LYS A 152 -1.67 -1.37 -20.67
N ASP A 153 -0.40 -1.62 -20.37
CA ASP A 153 0.74 -1.29 -21.23
C ASP A 153 1.07 -2.42 -22.23
N GLU A 154 0.19 -3.44 -22.37
CA GLU A 154 0.34 -4.60 -23.29
C GLU A 154 1.60 -5.44 -23.01
N LEU A 155 2.10 -5.41 -21.79
CA LEU A 155 3.25 -6.18 -21.32
C LEU A 155 2.81 -7.54 -20.73
N ASP A 156 2.06 -8.33 -21.52
CA ASP A 156 1.33 -9.53 -21.08
C ASP A 156 2.18 -10.55 -20.33
N ASN A 157 3.43 -10.78 -20.76
CA ASN A 157 4.30 -11.75 -20.10
C ASN A 157 4.69 -11.28 -18.68
N VAL A 158 4.96 -9.98 -18.52
CA VAL A 158 5.33 -9.40 -17.23
C VAL A 158 4.10 -9.32 -16.32
N ALA A 159 2.94 -8.97 -16.87
CA ALA A 159 1.66 -9.02 -16.18
C ALA A 159 1.37 -10.43 -15.63
N MET A 160 1.52 -11.46 -16.47
CA MET A 160 1.36 -12.86 -16.08
C MET A 160 2.24 -13.25 -14.89
N GLU A 161 3.53 -12.83 -14.90
CA GLU A 161 4.46 -13.10 -13.79
C GLU A 161 4.01 -12.42 -12.49
N ALA A 162 3.57 -11.18 -12.57
CA ALA A 162 3.09 -10.43 -11.40
C ALA A 162 1.78 -11.03 -10.83
N TYR A 163 0.81 -11.39 -11.68
CA TYR A 163 -0.39 -12.12 -11.22
C TYR A 163 -0.05 -13.46 -10.58
N ARG A 164 0.91 -14.20 -11.13
CA ARG A 164 1.39 -15.46 -10.51
C ARG A 164 2.04 -15.22 -9.15
N ALA A 165 2.82 -14.14 -9.01
CA ALA A 165 3.41 -13.78 -7.72
C ALA A 165 2.34 -13.49 -6.67
N ALA A 166 1.29 -12.74 -7.02
CA ALA A 166 0.13 -12.48 -6.17
C ALA A 166 -0.59 -13.79 -5.79
N TYR A 167 -0.88 -14.63 -6.79
CA TYR A 167 -1.54 -15.91 -6.58
C TYR A 167 -0.77 -16.82 -5.62
N GLN A 168 0.56 -16.91 -5.76
CA GLN A 168 1.38 -17.74 -4.86
C GLN A 168 1.34 -17.29 -3.40
N ILE A 169 1.12 -16.01 -3.15
CA ILE A 169 0.97 -15.47 -1.78
C ILE A 169 -0.43 -15.76 -1.23
N LEU A 170 -1.45 -15.73 -2.09
CA LEU A 170 -2.86 -15.86 -1.72
C LEU A 170 -3.40 -17.27 -1.85
N LYS A 171 -2.60 -18.23 -2.31
CA LYS A 171 -3.07 -19.60 -2.54
C LYS A 171 -3.76 -20.19 -1.30
N GLY A 172 -5.01 -20.60 -1.46
CA GLY A 172 -5.86 -21.12 -0.38
C GLY A 172 -6.54 -20.05 0.47
N LYS A 173 -6.48 -18.76 0.08
CA LYS A 173 -7.16 -17.65 0.75
C LYS A 173 -8.21 -17.04 -0.20
N SER A 174 -9.25 -16.40 0.36
CA SER A 174 -10.33 -15.80 -0.43
C SER A 174 -9.85 -14.82 -1.50
N GLY A 175 -8.88 -13.97 -1.19
CA GLY A 175 -8.30 -12.99 -2.12
C GLY A 175 -7.59 -13.59 -3.36
N GLN A 176 -7.37 -14.91 -3.44
CA GLN A 176 -6.76 -15.56 -4.62
C GLN A 176 -7.58 -15.42 -5.91
N ILE A 177 -8.86 -15.05 -5.81
CA ILE A 177 -9.76 -14.90 -6.96
C ILE A 177 -9.25 -13.80 -7.91
N TYR A 178 -8.76 -12.68 -7.39
CA TYR A 178 -8.29 -11.55 -8.20
C TYR A 178 -7.13 -11.94 -9.13
N PRO A 179 -6.00 -12.46 -8.64
CA PRO A 179 -4.91 -12.87 -9.54
C PRO A 179 -5.27 -14.09 -10.42
N MET A 180 -6.16 -14.97 -9.99
CA MET A 180 -6.64 -16.06 -10.87
C MET A 180 -7.37 -15.51 -12.09
N ARG A 181 -8.21 -14.49 -11.91
CA ARG A 181 -8.90 -13.80 -12.98
C ARG A 181 -7.92 -13.11 -13.94
N GLY A 182 -6.89 -12.43 -13.40
CA GLY A 182 -5.80 -11.84 -14.19
C GLY A 182 -5.04 -12.90 -15.02
N ILE A 183 -4.66 -14.03 -14.41
CA ILE A 183 -4.01 -15.15 -15.09
C ILE A 183 -4.89 -15.70 -16.22
N ALA A 184 -6.21 -15.83 -15.99
CA ALA A 184 -7.14 -16.31 -17.01
C ALA A 184 -7.20 -15.36 -18.21
N ARG A 185 -7.27 -14.03 -17.99
CA ARG A 185 -7.19 -13.02 -19.06
C ARG A 185 -5.89 -13.13 -19.87
N MET A 186 -4.74 -13.28 -19.19
CA MET A 186 -3.45 -13.46 -19.88
C MET A 186 -3.43 -14.72 -20.75
N PHE A 187 -4.08 -15.81 -20.33
CA PHE A 187 -4.22 -17.00 -21.17
C PHE A 187 -5.15 -16.78 -22.37
N LEU A 188 -6.22 -15.98 -22.23
CA LEU A 188 -7.06 -15.59 -23.37
C LEU A 188 -6.26 -14.80 -24.42
N LEU A 189 -5.48 -13.81 -24.00
CA LEU A 189 -4.61 -13.04 -24.91
C LEU A 189 -3.60 -13.94 -25.65
N GLN A 190 -3.14 -15.01 -25.01
CA GLN A 190 -2.29 -16.03 -25.64
C GLN A 190 -3.07 -17.07 -26.47
N ASN A 191 -4.38 -16.91 -26.67
CA ASN A 191 -5.27 -17.86 -27.33
C ASN A 191 -5.27 -19.29 -26.70
N ARG A 192 -4.98 -19.38 -25.42
CA ARG A 192 -4.95 -20.63 -24.63
C ARG A 192 -6.26 -20.79 -23.87
N LYS A 193 -7.35 -21.04 -24.60
CA LYS A 193 -8.73 -21.04 -24.09
C LYS A 193 -8.96 -22.05 -22.95
N ASP A 194 -8.42 -23.27 -23.08
CA ASP A 194 -8.60 -24.29 -22.02
C ASP A 194 -7.95 -23.88 -20.70
N SER A 195 -6.76 -23.27 -20.78
CA SER A 195 -6.07 -22.76 -19.59
C SER A 195 -6.83 -21.57 -18.95
N ALA A 196 -7.37 -20.69 -19.77
CA ALA A 196 -8.18 -19.57 -19.28
C ALA A 196 -9.45 -20.09 -18.58
N LEU A 197 -10.18 -20.98 -19.22
CA LEU A 197 -11.41 -21.59 -18.65
C LEU A 197 -11.11 -22.27 -17.32
N PHE A 198 -10.00 -23.00 -17.21
CA PHE A 198 -9.59 -23.62 -15.96
C PHE A 198 -9.43 -22.61 -14.82
N TYR A 199 -8.74 -21.49 -15.04
CA TYR A 199 -8.54 -20.46 -14.00
C TYR A 199 -9.83 -19.70 -13.69
N TYR A 200 -10.67 -19.39 -14.70
CA TYR A 200 -11.99 -18.78 -14.46
C TYR A 200 -12.90 -19.68 -13.65
N GLN A 201 -12.94 -21.00 -13.95
CA GLN A 201 -13.75 -21.93 -13.19
C GLN A 201 -13.28 -22.02 -11.72
N GLN A 202 -11.97 -22.07 -11.49
CA GLN A 202 -11.46 -22.07 -10.11
C GLN A 202 -11.78 -20.76 -9.38
N ALA A 203 -11.68 -19.60 -10.05
CA ALA A 203 -12.06 -18.32 -9.46
C ALA A 203 -13.56 -18.29 -9.12
N LEU A 204 -14.41 -18.81 -10.01
CA LEU A 204 -15.85 -18.91 -9.80
C LEU A 204 -16.19 -19.83 -8.63
N ASP A 205 -15.56 -21.00 -8.53
CA ASP A 205 -15.77 -21.94 -7.42
C ASP A 205 -15.41 -21.28 -6.07
N CYS A 206 -14.32 -20.50 -6.02
CA CYS A 206 -13.96 -19.74 -4.82
C CYS A 206 -15.00 -18.64 -4.51
N ALA A 207 -15.42 -17.85 -5.51
CA ALA A 207 -16.41 -16.78 -5.32
C ALA A 207 -17.76 -17.33 -4.82
N LEU A 208 -18.18 -18.50 -5.32
CA LEU A 208 -19.39 -19.20 -4.86
C LEU A 208 -19.25 -19.68 -3.42
N ALA A 209 -18.09 -20.22 -3.04
CA ALA A 209 -17.81 -20.64 -1.67
C ALA A 209 -17.83 -19.47 -0.69
N ASP A 210 -17.29 -18.32 -1.08
CA ASP A 210 -17.25 -17.09 -0.29
C ASP A 210 -18.58 -16.31 -0.33
N LYS A 211 -19.55 -16.74 -1.18
CA LYS A 211 -20.84 -16.07 -1.42
C LYS A 211 -20.69 -14.60 -1.88
N ASP A 212 -19.64 -14.30 -2.60
CA ASP A 212 -19.36 -12.95 -3.14
C ASP A 212 -20.10 -12.74 -4.47
N SER A 213 -21.34 -12.21 -4.36
CA SER A 213 -22.20 -11.97 -5.53
C SER A 213 -21.60 -10.95 -6.51
N SER A 214 -20.78 -10.01 -6.05
CA SER A 214 -20.13 -9.01 -6.90
C SER A 214 -19.05 -9.66 -7.78
N LEU A 215 -18.20 -10.50 -7.18
CA LEU A 215 -17.17 -11.24 -7.92
C LEU A 215 -17.77 -12.29 -8.85
N ILE A 216 -18.83 -12.97 -8.42
CA ILE A 216 -19.56 -13.90 -9.29
C ILE A 216 -20.05 -13.18 -10.54
N GLY A 217 -20.70 -12.01 -10.38
CA GLY A 217 -21.17 -11.20 -11.51
C GLY A 217 -20.03 -10.78 -12.44
N ALA A 218 -18.91 -10.33 -11.90
CA ALA A 218 -17.73 -9.93 -12.68
C ALA A 218 -17.15 -11.08 -13.51
N LEU A 219 -17.06 -12.30 -12.92
CA LEU A 219 -16.53 -13.49 -13.61
C LEU A 219 -17.42 -14.01 -14.75
N TYR A 220 -18.72 -13.70 -14.75
CA TYR A 220 -19.61 -14.02 -15.88
C TYR A 220 -19.50 -13.03 -17.04
N HIS A 221 -18.90 -11.86 -16.83
CA HIS A 221 -18.71 -10.84 -17.87
C HIS A 221 -17.35 -10.91 -18.58
N ASP A 222 -16.37 -11.60 -17.99
CA ASP A 222 -15.03 -11.83 -18.58
C ASP A 222 -15.08 -12.95 -19.62
#